data_334bdecee301f1599166ffc7339a2cf3
#
_entry.id   334bdecee301f1599166ffc7339a2cf3
#
_cell.length_a   1.000
_cell.length_b   1.000
_cell.length_c   1.000
_cell.angle_alpha   90.00
_cell.angle_beta   90.00
_cell.angle_gamma   90.00
#
_symmetry.space_group_name_H-M   'P 1'
#
loop_
_entity.id
_entity.type
_entity.pdbx_description
1 polymer ?
#
loop_
_entity_poly.entity_id
_entity_poly.type
_entity_poly.pdbx_seq_one_letter_code
_entity_poly.pdbx_strand_id
1 'polypeptide(L)'
;MKYNFAVQPAILDDHQLASQAGWVTLYHYNAESLEYACAGMEYLPLGVGLPAHSVADAPIIQPKTGMALVRDLTANQWVTVADHRHQTVYDTETKYESIIFALGPIPKNKTLIQPTHEDIWTGTAWEIDQQALKARHIATAAQQKTALINQVSDHINILLDAIAMDNQQTDIQQLAALKQYRVALMRIDPNTAPEINWPALPQ
;
A
#
# COMPACT_ATOMS: atom_id res chain seq x y z
N MET A 1 -46.24 50.00 21.03
CA MET A 1 -45.52 48.70 21.03
C MET A 1 -44.08 49.00 20.69
N LYS A 2 -43.10 48.56 21.52
CA LYS A 2 -41.66 48.66 21.18
C LYS A 2 -41.25 47.27 20.63
N TYR A 3 -40.77 47.21 19.41
CA TYR A 3 -40.21 45.99 18.84
C TYR A 3 -38.78 45.80 19.39
N ASN A 4 -38.49 44.56 19.85
CA ASN A 4 -37.13 44.18 20.20
C ASN A 4 -36.56 43.32 19.06
N PHE A 5 -35.54 43.80 18.37
CA PHE A 5 -34.89 43.12 17.25
C PHE A 5 -33.60 42.38 17.68
N ALA A 6 -33.26 42.42 18.98
CA ALA A 6 -32.07 41.69 19.46
C ALA A 6 -32.34 40.22 19.55
N VAL A 7 -31.42 39.43 19.02
CA VAL A 7 -31.40 37.96 19.18
C VAL A 7 -31.08 37.69 20.65
N GLN A 8 -31.99 36.98 21.36
CA GLN A 8 -31.76 36.60 22.75
C GLN A 8 -30.87 35.35 22.79
N PRO A 9 -29.69 35.42 23.47
CA PRO A 9 -28.82 34.25 23.58
C PRO A 9 -29.39 33.26 24.63
N ALA A 10 -29.20 31.97 24.38
CA ALA A 10 -29.37 30.96 25.38
C ALA A 10 -28.28 31.01 26.43
N ILE A 11 -28.61 30.74 27.70
CA ILE A 11 -27.63 30.57 28.78
C ILE A 11 -27.69 29.12 29.22
N LEU A 12 -26.56 28.43 29.19
CA LEU A 12 -26.43 27.05 29.63
C LEU A 12 -25.98 26.99 31.10
N ASP A 13 -26.51 26.04 31.84
CA ASP A 13 -26.07 25.71 33.20
C ASP A 13 -24.88 24.72 33.17
N ASP A 14 -24.43 24.29 34.36
CA ASP A 14 -23.31 23.34 34.52
C ASP A 14 -23.62 21.93 33.96
N HIS A 15 -24.89 21.63 33.68
CA HIS A 15 -25.35 20.38 33.08
C HIS A 15 -25.58 20.52 31.57
N GLN A 16 -25.19 21.65 30.98
CA GLN A 16 -25.41 21.97 29.56
C GLN A 16 -26.90 22.07 29.19
N LEU A 17 -27.77 22.39 30.14
CA LEU A 17 -29.19 22.65 29.91
C LEU A 17 -29.43 24.17 29.83
N ALA A 18 -30.36 24.60 28.98
CA ALA A 18 -30.71 26.01 28.85
C ALA A 18 -31.42 26.51 30.13
N SER A 19 -30.70 27.26 30.97
CA SER A 19 -31.25 28.00 32.10
C SER A 19 -31.99 29.29 31.70
N GLN A 20 -31.70 29.77 30.47
CA GLN A 20 -32.45 30.79 29.75
C GLN A 20 -32.63 30.33 28.29
N ALA A 21 -33.89 30.32 27.83
CA ALA A 21 -34.20 30.01 26.45
C ALA A 21 -33.63 31.08 25.50
N GLY A 22 -33.13 30.67 24.34
CA GLY A 22 -32.53 31.57 23.37
C GLY A 22 -31.77 30.87 22.25
N TRP A 23 -31.01 31.64 21.51
CA TRP A 23 -30.20 31.16 20.42
C TRP A 23 -28.76 30.88 20.89
N VAL A 24 -28.17 29.80 20.39
CA VAL A 24 -26.78 29.41 20.63
C VAL A 24 -26.12 28.98 19.35
N THR A 25 -24.85 29.31 19.15
CA THR A 25 -24.05 28.75 18.08
C THR A 25 -23.55 27.38 18.53
N LEU A 26 -23.82 26.35 17.73
CA LEU A 26 -23.40 24.99 17.97
C LEU A 26 -22.41 24.54 16.89
N TYR A 27 -21.46 23.72 17.32
CA TYR A 27 -20.43 23.12 16.48
C TYR A 27 -20.66 21.61 16.48
N HIS A 28 -21.06 21.09 15.33
CA HIS A 28 -21.44 19.69 15.14
C HIS A 28 -20.24 18.85 14.72
N TYR A 29 -20.24 17.60 15.14
CA TYR A 29 -19.24 16.63 14.74
C TYR A 29 -19.89 15.30 14.34
N ASN A 30 -19.20 14.55 13.49
CA ASN A 30 -19.66 13.22 13.05
C ASN A 30 -19.66 12.23 14.22
N ALA A 31 -20.69 11.41 14.34
CA ALA A 31 -20.88 10.47 15.45
C ALA A 31 -19.77 9.40 15.53
N GLU A 32 -19.22 8.97 14.39
CA GLU A 32 -18.23 7.89 14.31
C GLU A 32 -16.81 8.42 14.28
N SER A 33 -16.52 9.35 13.36
CA SER A 33 -15.17 9.90 13.18
C SER A 33 -14.83 11.02 14.15
N LEU A 34 -15.83 11.61 14.83
CA LEU A 34 -15.74 12.80 15.66
C LEU A 34 -15.23 14.04 14.92
N GLU A 35 -15.15 13.96 13.60
CA GLU A 35 -14.68 15.05 12.74
C GLU A 35 -15.68 16.21 12.73
N TYR A 36 -15.16 17.44 12.78
CA TYR A 36 -15.98 18.64 12.64
C TYR A 36 -16.81 18.61 11.36
N ALA A 37 -18.10 18.86 11.48
CA ALA A 37 -19.03 18.82 10.35
C ALA A 37 -19.44 20.24 9.91
N CYS A 38 -20.00 21.02 10.84
CA CYS A 38 -20.48 22.37 10.54
C CYS A 38 -20.72 23.17 11.83
N ALA A 39 -20.95 24.47 11.68
CA ALA A 39 -21.48 25.32 12.73
C ALA A 39 -22.86 25.85 12.31
N GLY A 40 -23.74 26.00 13.27
CA GLY A 40 -25.08 26.54 13.06
C GLY A 40 -25.63 27.25 14.30
N MET A 41 -26.63 28.09 14.11
CA MET A 41 -27.39 28.70 15.23
C MET A 41 -28.66 27.89 15.47
N GLU A 42 -28.88 27.50 16.72
CA GLU A 42 -30.10 26.78 17.12
C GLU A 42 -30.76 27.48 18.31
N TYR A 43 -32.11 27.39 18.36
CA TYR A 43 -32.86 27.89 19.49
C TYR A 43 -33.07 26.79 20.51
N LEU A 44 -32.60 27.02 21.74
CA LEU A 44 -32.80 26.11 22.87
C LEU A 44 -33.96 26.59 23.76
N PRO A 45 -35.03 25.81 23.88
CA PRO A 45 -36.05 26.05 24.89
C PRO A 45 -35.48 25.89 26.33
N LEU A 46 -36.13 26.54 27.31
CA LEU A 46 -35.76 26.42 28.70
C LEU A 46 -35.74 24.95 29.14
N GLY A 47 -34.67 24.52 29.82
CA GLY A 47 -34.46 23.18 30.33
C GLY A 47 -34.06 22.14 29.26
N VAL A 48 -33.86 22.55 28.03
CA VAL A 48 -33.42 21.67 26.94
C VAL A 48 -31.89 21.73 26.81
N GLY A 49 -31.26 20.57 26.63
CA GLY A 49 -29.81 20.44 26.41
C GLY A 49 -29.39 20.59 24.97
N LEU A 50 -28.10 20.50 24.73
CA LEU A 50 -27.54 20.55 23.40
C LEU A 50 -27.95 19.31 22.58
N PRO A 51 -28.16 19.43 21.26
CA PRO A 51 -28.37 18.27 20.39
C PRO A 51 -27.22 17.28 20.44
N ALA A 52 -27.51 16.03 20.14
CA ALA A 52 -26.47 15.00 20.06
C ALA A 52 -25.37 15.40 19.05
N HIS A 53 -24.14 15.05 19.36
CA HIS A 53 -22.97 15.33 18.52
C HIS A 53 -22.75 16.82 18.22
N SER A 54 -23.07 17.68 19.20
CA SER A 54 -22.83 19.11 19.13
C SER A 54 -22.28 19.65 20.45
N VAL A 55 -21.55 20.77 20.36
CA VAL A 55 -20.98 21.50 21.50
C VAL A 55 -21.11 23.00 21.25
N ALA A 56 -21.12 23.79 22.34
CA ALA A 56 -21.19 25.24 22.25
C ALA A 56 -19.81 25.93 22.16
N ASP A 57 -18.73 25.21 22.47
CA ASP A 57 -17.38 25.74 22.42
C ASP A 57 -16.81 25.70 20.98
N ALA A 58 -16.44 26.87 20.47
CA ALA A 58 -15.89 27.02 19.14
C ALA A 58 -14.52 26.37 18.98
N PRO A 59 -14.24 25.71 17.83
CA PRO A 59 -12.89 25.31 17.52
C PRO A 59 -12.02 26.54 17.25
N ILE A 60 -10.94 26.69 18.01
CA ILE A 60 -9.96 27.78 17.86
C ILE A 60 -8.75 27.38 17.02
N ILE A 61 -8.65 26.09 16.65
CA ILE A 61 -7.54 25.50 15.89
C ILE A 61 -7.94 25.43 14.42
N GLN A 62 -7.08 25.94 13.55
CA GLN A 62 -7.19 25.73 12.10
C GLN A 62 -6.33 24.52 11.71
N PRO A 63 -6.92 23.45 11.16
CA PRO A 63 -6.15 22.29 10.73
C PRO A 63 -5.21 22.66 9.58
N LYS A 64 -3.97 22.16 9.64
CA LYS A 64 -3.01 22.26 8.54
C LYS A 64 -3.36 21.22 7.47
N THR A 65 -2.78 21.36 6.28
CA THR A 65 -2.88 20.36 5.22
C THR A 65 -2.45 18.99 5.74
N GLY A 66 -3.23 17.95 5.48
CA GLY A 66 -3.01 16.59 5.97
C GLY A 66 -3.45 16.35 7.41
N MET A 67 -4.23 17.29 7.99
CA MET A 67 -4.81 17.16 9.33
C MET A 67 -6.32 17.37 9.27
N ALA A 68 -7.07 16.67 10.08
CA ALA A 68 -8.50 16.86 10.31
C ALA A 68 -8.75 17.42 11.70
N LEU A 69 -9.81 18.20 11.83
CA LEU A 69 -10.29 18.75 13.10
C LEU A 69 -11.30 17.77 13.70
N VAL A 70 -11.04 17.28 14.90
CA VAL A 70 -11.92 16.31 15.59
C VAL A 70 -12.24 16.74 17.02
N ARG A 71 -13.36 16.24 17.55
CA ARG A 71 -13.74 16.42 18.95
C ARG A 71 -13.12 15.34 19.82
N ASP A 72 -12.24 15.70 20.74
CA ASP A 72 -11.79 14.79 21.82
C ASP A 72 -12.84 14.80 22.95
N LEU A 73 -13.61 13.71 23.05
CA LEU A 73 -14.65 13.59 24.04
C LEU A 73 -14.09 13.37 25.46
N THR A 74 -12.85 12.89 25.60
CA THR A 74 -12.21 12.65 26.89
C THR A 74 -11.69 13.97 27.48
N ALA A 75 -10.96 14.72 26.69
CA ALA A 75 -10.43 16.04 27.07
C ALA A 75 -11.45 17.17 26.89
N ASN A 76 -12.61 16.88 26.30
CA ASN A 76 -13.68 17.80 26.00
C ASN A 76 -13.19 19.04 25.22
N GLN A 77 -12.40 18.84 24.18
CA GLN A 77 -11.79 19.92 23.40
C GLN A 77 -11.69 19.55 21.92
N TRP A 78 -11.49 20.55 21.06
CA TRP A 78 -11.15 20.35 19.66
C TRP A 78 -9.67 20.12 19.52
N VAL A 79 -9.30 19.08 18.75
CA VAL A 79 -7.89 18.73 18.46
C VAL A 79 -7.73 18.43 16.96
N THR A 80 -6.50 18.46 16.49
CA THR A 80 -6.21 18.01 15.12
C THR A 80 -5.54 16.64 15.13
N VAL A 81 -5.97 15.78 14.22
CA VAL A 81 -5.38 14.45 13.98
C VAL A 81 -4.87 14.35 12.54
N ALA A 82 -3.92 13.46 12.29
CA ALA A 82 -3.44 13.22 10.93
C ALA A 82 -4.58 12.71 10.04
N ASP A 83 -4.62 13.17 8.80
CA ASP A 83 -5.54 12.71 7.77
C ASP A 83 -4.78 12.10 6.60
N HIS A 84 -4.69 10.77 6.62
CA HIS A 84 -4.08 9.97 5.57
C HIS A 84 -5.14 9.24 4.72
N ARG A 85 -6.41 9.61 4.84
CA ARG A 85 -7.50 8.98 4.08
C ARG A 85 -7.23 9.04 2.59
N HIS A 86 -7.63 7.97 1.89
CA HIS A 86 -7.44 7.75 0.45
C HIS A 86 -5.98 7.60 0.01
N GLN A 87 -5.01 7.59 0.92
CA GLN A 87 -3.62 7.26 0.59
C GLN A 87 -3.43 5.74 0.56
N THR A 88 -2.67 5.28 -0.41
CA THR A 88 -2.23 3.89 -0.50
C THR A 88 -1.11 3.65 0.50
N VAL A 89 -1.21 2.58 1.26
CA VAL A 89 -0.18 2.11 2.19
C VAL A 89 0.12 0.64 1.93
N TYR A 90 1.31 0.24 2.29
CA TYR A 90 1.84 -1.09 2.09
C TYR A 90 2.12 -1.75 3.45
N ASP A 91 1.69 -2.98 3.59
CA ASP A 91 1.97 -3.79 4.78
C ASP A 91 3.46 -4.14 4.83
N THR A 92 4.10 -3.92 5.98
CA THR A 92 5.56 -4.05 6.14
C THR A 92 6.05 -5.50 6.15
N GLU A 93 5.16 -6.48 6.32
CA GLU A 93 5.49 -7.91 6.28
C GLU A 93 5.09 -8.54 4.95
N THR A 94 3.83 -8.32 4.54
CA THR A 94 3.24 -8.98 3.36
C THR A 94 3.40 -8.20 2.07
N LYS A 95 3.77 -6.91 2.14
CA LYS A 95 3.84 -5.95 1.03
C LYS A 95 2.50 -5.64 0.36
N TYR A 96 1.38 -6.19 0.85
CA TYR A 96 0.07 -5.93 0.28
C TYR A 96 -0.33 -4.47 0.45
N GLU A 97 -0.83 -3.90 -0.65
CA GLU A 97 -1.37 -2.55 -0.65
C GLU A 97 -2.78 -2.51 -0.04
N SER A 98 -3.09 -1.39 0.58
CA SER A 98 -4.43 -1.08 1.08
C SER A 98 -4.62 0.43 1.13
N ILE A 99 -5.87 0.89 1.23
CA ILE A 99 -6.19 2.31 1.34
C ILE A 99 -6.56 2.62 2.78
N ILE A 100 -6.11 3.77 3.29
CA ILE A 100 -6.52 4.27 4.61
C ILE A 100 -7.90 4.92 4.48
N PHE A 101 -8.82 4.56 5.38
CA PHE A 101 -10.16 5.15 5.48
C PHE A 101 -10.40 5.88 6.80
N ALA A 102 -9.64 5.55 7.84
CA ALA A 102 -9.78 6.16 9.16
C ALA A 102 -8.87 7.37 9.35
N LEU A 103 -9.30 8.33 10.17
CA LEU A 103 -8.46 9.40 10.67
C LEU A 103 -7.44 8.89 11.68
N GLY A 104 -6.30 9.56 11.77
CA GLY A 104 -5.24 9.22 12.71
C GLY A 104 -3.92 8.88 12.05
N PRO A 105 -2.94 8.43 12.83
CA PRO A 105 -1.61 8.07 12.33
C PRO A 105 -1.67 6.81 11.47
N ILE A 106 -0.70 6.68 10.58
CA ILE A 106 -0.51 5.45 9.80
C ILE A 106 -0.30 4.27 10.78
N PRO A 107 -1.00 3.14 10.60
CA PRO A 107 -0.83 1.95 11.45
C PRO A 107 0.64 1.48 11.48
N LYS A 108 1.10 0.95 12.62
CA LYS A 108 2.51 0.59 12.85
C LYS A 108 3.09 -0.42 11.84
N ASN A 109 2.23 -1.30 11.30
CA ASN A 109 2.61 -2.30 10.29
C ASN A 109 2.38 -1.83 8.86
N LYS A 110 2.21 -0.51 8.64
CA LYS A 110 1.98 0.08 7.32
C LYS A 110 2.98 1.19 7.03
N THR A 111 3.27 1.40 5.75
CA THR A 111 4.12 2.49 5.26
C THR A 111 3.56 3.07 3.97
N LEU A 112 3.84 4.35 3.70
CA LEU A 112 3.53 5.01 2.42
C LEU A 112 4.56 4.67 1.33
N ILE A 113 5.70 4.10 1.71
CA ILE A 113 6.78 3.79 0.77
C ILE A 113 6.42 2.49 0.06
N GLN A 114 6.34 2.55 -1.27
CA GLN A 114 6.04 1.39 -2.10
C GLN A 114 7.22 0.42 -2.13
N PRO A 115 7.01 -0.89 -1.83
CA PRO A 115 8.05 -1.91 -1.94
C PRO A 115 8.25 -2.37 -3.38
N THR A 116 9.42 -2.93 -3.67
CA THR A 116 9.62 -3.83 -4.80
C THR A 116 9.39 -5.29 -4.38
N HIS A 117 9.44 -6.21 -5.35
CA HIS A 117 9.22 -7.64 -5.06
C HIS A 117 10.30 -8.22 -4.12
N GLU A 118 11.54 -7.78 -4.29
CA GLU A 118 12.72 -8.28 -3.57
C GLU A 118 13.01 -7.55 -2.26
N ASP A 119 12.26 -6.50 -1.91
CA ASP A 119 12.54 -5.71 -0.71
C ASP A 119 12.12 -6.43 0.58
N ILE A 120 12.79 -6.13 1.67
CA ILE A 120 12.39 -6.41 3.05
C ILE A 120 12.31 -5.11 3.84
N TRP A 121 11.39 -5.03 4.80
CA TRP A 121 11.23 -3.87 5.65
C TRP A 121 12.22 -3.90 6.81
N THR A 122 13.05 -2.85 6.94
CA THR A 122 14.06 -2.72 8.01
C THR A 122 13.55 -2.02 9.28
N GLY A 123 12.26 -1.63 9.28
CA GLY A 123 11.65 -0.83 10.34
C GLY A 123 11.48 0.64 9.95
N THR A 124 12.25 1.15 9.00
CA THR A 124 12.20 2.54 8.53
C THR A 124 12.19 2.67 7.00
N ALA A 125 12.74 1.70 6.29
CA ALA A 125 12.85 1.72 4.84
C ALA A 125 12.72 0.30 4.25
N TRP A 126 12.44 0.22 2.94
CA TRP A 126 12.56 -1.00 2.17
C TRP A 126 14.01 -1.15 1.69
N GLU A 127 14.58 -2.32 1.88
CA GLU A 127 15.92 -2.68 1.40
C GLU A 127 15.85 -3.99 0.62
N ILE A 128 16.67 -4.13 -0.42
CA ILE A 128 16.70 -5.35 -1.25
C ILE A 128 17.15 -6.54 -0.40
N ASP A 129 16.36 -7.59 -0.36
CA ASP A 129 16.77 -8.89 0.17
C ASP A 129 17.75 -9.55 -0.81
N GLN A 130 19.05 -9.33 -0.57
CA GLN A 130 20.11 -9.89 -1.41
C GLN A 130 20.06 -11.42 -1.48
N GLN A 131 19.58 -12.09 -0.43
CA GLN A 131 19.48 -13.54 -0.39
C GLN A 131 18.32 -14.04 -1.28
N ALA A 132 17.16 -13.41 -1.17
CA ALA A 132 16.00 -13.72 -2.02
C ALA A 132 16.29 -13.40 -3.50
N LEU A 133 16.95 -12.26 -3.78
CA LEU A 133 17.36 -11.87 -5.13
C LEU A 133 18.30 -12.90 -5.75
N LYS A 134 19.33 -13.33 -4.99
CA LYS A 134 20.25 -14.38 -5.43
C LYS A 134 19.54 -15.70 -5.68
N ALA A 135 18.67 -16.12 -4.79
CA ALA A 135 17.89 -17.34 -4.96
C ALA A 135 17.05 -17.32 -6.24
N ARG A 136 16.41 -16.16 -6.55
CA ARG A 136 15.66 -15.95 -7.77
C ARG A 136 16.54 -16.04 -9.02
N HIS A 137 17.72 -15.42 -9.03
CA HIS A 137 18.66 -15.53 -10.15
C HIS A 137 19.06 -16.99 -10.40
N ILE A 138 19.36 -17.75 -9.34
CA ILE A 138 19.69 -19.17 -9.44
C ILE A 138 18.52 -19.97 -10.03
N ALA A 139 17.29 -19.76 -9.55
CA ALA A 139 16.11 -20.45 -10.06
C ALA A 139 15.85 -20.14 -11.54
N THR A 140 15.96 -18.86 -11.95
CA THR A 140 15.82 -18.43 -13.33
C THR A 140 16.88 -19.09 -14.23
N ALA A 141 18.13 -19.10 -13.79
CA ALA A 141 19.23 -19.74 -14.53
C ALA A 141 19.03 -21.27 -14.66
N ALA A 142 18.54 -21.93 -13.63
CA ALA A 142 18.22 -23.35 -13.68
C ALA A 142 17.08 -23.68 -14.67
N GLN A 143 16.04 -22.85 -14.71
CA GLN A 143 14.95 -22.97 -15.68
C GLN A 143 15.45 -22.75 -17.12
N GLN A 144 16.25 -21.72 -17.34
CA GLN A 144 16.85 -21.43 -18.66
C GLN A 144 17.75 -22.59 -19.13
N LYS A 145 18.62 -23.11 -18.25
CA LYS A 145 19.44 -24.30 -18.54
C LYS A 145 18.60 -25.49 -18.98
N THR A 146 17.54 -25.78 -18.25
CA THR A 146 16.65 -26.91 -18.57
C THR A 146 15.97 -26.71 -19.92
N ALA A 147 15.45 -25.53 -20.19
CA ALA A 147 14.81 -25.18 -21.48
C ALA A 147 15.77 -25.36 -22.65
N LEU A 148 17.02 -24.85 -22.54
CA LEU A 148 18.03 -24.99 -23.58
C LEU A 148 18.45 -26.45 -23.81
N ILE A 149 18.60 -27.26 -22.74
CA ILE A 149 18.91 -28.67 -22.84
C ILE A 149 17.78 -29.43 -23.56
N ASN A 150 16.53 -29.14 -23.25
CA ASN A 150 15.38 -29.78 -23.92
C ASN A 150 15.35 -29.41 -25.40
N GLN A 151 15.47 -28.11 -25.73
CA GLN A 151 15.49 -27.62 -27.11
C GLN A 151 16.60 -28.29 -27.94
N VAL A 152 17.82 -28.35 -27.43
CA VAL A 152 18.93 -28.97 -28.15
C VAL A 152 18.78 -30.48 -28.25
N SER A 153 18.14 -31.12 -27.27
CA SER A 153 17.90 -32.57 -27.32
C SER A 153 16.87 -32.91 -28.40
N ASP A 154 15.84 -32.11 -28.59
CA ASP A 154 14.86 -32.26 -29.68
C ASP A 154 15.52 -32.10 -31.04
N HIS A 155 16.38 -31.11 -31.22
CA HIS A 155 17.15 -30.93 -32.46
C HIS A 155 18.09 -32.12 -32.73
N ILE A 156 18.75 -32.66 -31.71
CA ILE A 156 19.60 -33.85 -31.83
C ILE A 156 18.77 -35.03 -32.30
N ASN A 157 17.57 -35.27 -31.77
CA ASN A 157 16.70 -36.36 -32.18
C ASN A 157 16.28 -36.22 -33.66
N ILE A 158 15.88 -35.02 -34.08
CA ILE A 158 15.52 -34.72 -35.49
C ILE A 158 16.70 -35.05 -36.43
N LEU A 159 17.93 -34.61 -36.07
CA LEU A 159 19.10 -34.90 -36.90
C LEU A 159 19.49 -36.38 -36.93
N LEU A 160 19.27 -37.11 -35.81
CA LEU A 160 19.49 -38.57 -35.82
C LEU A 160 18.55 -39.28 -36.77
N ASP A 161 17.27 -38.87 -36.81
CA ASP A 161 16.30 -39.42 -37.74
C ASP A 161 16.67 -39.08 -39.19
N ALA A 162 17.08 -37.81 -39.49
CA ALA A 162 17.51 -37.38 -40.80
C ALA A 162 18.74 -38.17 -41.31
N ILE A 163 19.76 -38.32 -40.47
CA ILE A 163 20.98 -39.13 -40.78
C ILE A 163 20.61 -40.61 -41.04
N ALA A 164 19.66 -41.15 -40.30
CA ALA A 164 19.21 -42.52 -40.54
C ALA A 164 18.51 -42.70 -41.91
N MET A 165 17.94 -41.61 -42.47
CA MET A 165 17.26 -41.66 -43.75
C MET A 165 18.21 -41.46 -44.95
N ASP A 166 19.10 -40.45 -44.92
CA ASP A 166 19.91 -40.06 -46.09
C ASP A 166 21.41 -39.82 -45.83
N ASN A 167 21.85 -39.89 -44.58
CA ASN A 167 23.25 -39.85 -44.12
C ASN A 167 24.08 -38.67 -44.68
N GLN A 168 23.51 -37.46 -44.68
CA GLN A 168 24.19 -36.26 -45.14
C GLN A 168 25.36 -35.88 -44.22
N GLN A 169 26.52 -35.54 -44.83
CA GLN A 169 27.73 -35.14 -44.09
C GLN A 169 27.56 -33.86 -43.28
N THR A 170 26.71 -32.91 -43.75
CA THR A 170 26.38 -31.68 -43.05
C THR A 170 25.63 -31.99 -41.75
N ASP A 171 24.69 -32.92 -41.74
CA ASP A 171 23.89 -33.29 -40.60
C ASP A 171 24.73 -33.97 -39.50
N ILE A 172 25.72 -34.79 -39.92
CA ILE A 172 26.70 -35.43 -39.03
C ILE A 172 27.53 -34.38 -38.30
N GLN A 173 28.00 -33.33 -39.02
CA GLN A 173 28.78 -32.26 -38.42
C GLN A 173 27.94 -31.43 -37.46
N GLN A 174 26.72 -31.08 -37.82
CA GLN A 174 25.79 -30.34 -37.00
C GLN A 174 25.40 -31.15 -35.75
N LEU A 175 25.16 -32.44 -35.87
CA LEU A 175 24.90 -33.31 -34.75
C LEU A 175 26.05 -33.34 -33.74
N ALA A 176 27.29 -33.37 -34.21
CA ALA A 176 28.47 -33.30 -33.37
C ALA A 176 28.56 -31.99 -32.60
N ALA A 177 28.31 -30.85 -33.26
CA ALA A 177 28.31 -29.53 -32.68
C ALA A 177 27.20 -29.35 -31.61
N LEU A 178 25.98 -29.80 -31.90
CA LEU A 178 24.87 -29.80 -30.95
C LEU A 178 25.10 -30.67 -29.71
N LYS A 179 25.74 -31.84 -29.89
CA LYS A 179 26.14 -32.68 -28.77
C LYS A 179 27.18 -31.99 -27.86
N GLN A 180 28.17 -31.31 -28.46
CA GLN A 180 29.15 -30.52 -27.70
C GLN A 180 28.47 -29.39 -26.95
N TYR A 181 27.55 -28.65 -27.59
CA TYR A 181 26.76 -27.56 -26.98
C TYR A 181 25.93 -28.09 -25.81
N ARG A 182 25.24 -29.24 -25.97
CA ARG A 182 24.48 -29.86 -24.87
C ARG A 182 25.36 -30.21 -23.68
N VAL A 183 26.56 -30.76 -23.92
CA VAL A 183 27.52 -31.06 -22.86
C VAL A 183 28.01 -29.79 -22.17
N ALA A 184 28.25 -28.73 -22.92
CA ALA A 184 28.62 -27.41 -22.34
C ALA A 184 27.49 -26.86 -21.45
N LEU A 185 26.22 -26.92 -21.89
CA LEU A 185 25.05 -26.55 -21.08
C LEU A 185 24.95 -27.36 -19.79
N MET A 186 25.18 -28.69 -19.88
CA MET A 186 25.14 -29.57 -18.67
C MET A 186 26.17 -29.17 -17.63
N ARG A 187 27.32 -28.62 -18.02
CA ARG A 187 28.39 -28.14 -17.15
C ARG A 187 28.14 -26.78 -16.51
N ILE A 188 27.15 -26.03 -16.97
CA ILE A 188 26.75 -24.75 -16.35
C ILE A 188 26.31 -25.00 -14.91
N ASP A 189 26.87 -24.23 -13.98
CA ASP A 189 26.40 -24.19 -12.58
C ASP A 189 25.45 -22.98 -12.40
N PRO A 190 24.14 -23.19 -12.18
CA PRO A 190 23.19 -22.11 -11.92
C PRO A 190 23.53 -21.28 -10.68
N ASN A 191 24.30 -21.80 -9.71
CA ASN A 191 24.64 -21.09 -8.49
C ASN A 191 25.59 -19.91 -8.74
N THR A 192 26.20 -19.81 -9.91
CA THR A 192 27.04 -18.67 -10.31
C THR A 192 26.22 -17.48 -10.86
N ALA A 193 24.89 -17.61 -10.94
CA ALA A 193 24.03 -16.52 -11.36
C ALA A 193 24.18 -15.28 -10.44
N PRO A 194 24.09 -14.07 -11.01
CA PRO A 194 23.67 -13.74 -12.37
C PRO A 194 24.77 -13.86 -13.43
N GLU A 195 26.03 -14.03 -13.07
CA GLU A 195 27.19 -13.98 -13.96
C GLU A 195 27.48 -15.36 -14.60
N ILE A 196 26.55 -15.86 -15.41
CA ILE A 196 26.71 -17.11 -16.13
C ILE A 196 27.16 -16.86 -17.57
N ASN A 197 28.27 -17.48 -17.97
CA ASN A 197 28.70 -17.45 -19.35
C ASN A 197 28.00 -18.60 -20.15
N TRP A 198 26.88 -18.27 -20.79
CA TRP A 198 26.13 -19.21 -21.60
C TRP A 198 26.86 -19.54 -22.88
N PRO A 199 27.00 -20.85 -23.25
CA PRO A 199 27.61 -21.22 -24.53
C PRO A 199 26.74 -20.73 -25.69
N ALA A 200 27.37 -20.33 -26.79
CA ALA A 200 26.67 -19.95 -28.01
C ALA A 200 26.08 -21.17 -28.71
N LEU A 201 24.85 -21.03 -29.23
CA LEU A 201 24.21 -22.05 -30.01
C LEU A 201 25.00 -22.24 -31.33
N PRO A 202 25.41 -23.47 -31.74
CA PRO A 202 26.02 -23.73 -33.03
C PRO A 202 25.05 -23.37 -34.18
N GLN A 203 25.61 -22.79 -35.23
CA GLN A 203 24.84 -22.48 -36.47
C GLN A 203 24.71 -23.69 -37.36
#